data_5e5f52c4d8ed6fa036ad080e7e77986a
#
_entry.id   5e5f52c4d8ed6fa036ad080e7e77986a
#
_cell.length_a   1.000
_cell.length_b   1.000
_cell.length_c   1.000
_cell.angle_alpha   90.00
_cell.angle_beta   90.00
_cell.angle_gamma   90.00
#
_symmetry.space_group_name_H-M   'P 1'
#
loop_
_entity.id
_entity.type
_entity.pdbx_description
1 polymer ?
#
loop_
_entity_poly.entity_id
_entity_poly.type
_entity_poly.pdbx_seq_one_letter_code
_entity_poly.pdbx_strand_id
1 'polypeptide(L)'
;DKLIYAMKVSERISLEDYWSDPRFQYKKPVMNGTLVVMYGDNFYHKDESGNWIQEDSAHCKLDGTCHTEHLKKDTGGKNVLISEHFYYFGTKAPVIPENLLDICHTRQGHKKLTDQQENELITWLTANFDTGIHGDPLNWAERNQLRIFH
;
A
#
# COMPACT_ATOMS: atom_id res chain seq x y z
N ASP A 1 -17.68 -0.99 10.03
CA ASP A 1 -16.32 -1.12 9.50
C ASP A 1 -16.36 -1.26 7.98
N LYS A 2 -15.28 -0.84 7.29
CA LYS A 2 -15.14 -0.89 5.85
C LYS A 2 -13.84 -1.59 5.45
N LEU A 3 -13.86 -2.35 4.37
CA LEU A 3 -12.67 -3.01 3.84
C LEU A 3 -12.00 -2.10 2.80
N ILE A 4 -10.76 -1.67 3.08
CA ILE A 4 -10.00 -0.80 2.17
C ILE A 4 -9.32 -1.62 1.09
N TYR A 5 -8.68 -2.72 1.45
CA TYR A 5 -8.10 -3.67 0.50
C TYR A 5 -7.95 -5.07 1.10
N ALA A 6 -7.86 -6.05 0.22
CA ALA A 6 -7.47 -7.42 0.53
C ALA A 6 -6.54 -7.94 -0.56
N MET A 7 -5.60 -8.82 -0.21
CA MET A 7 -4.69 -9.41 -1.18
C MET A 7 -4.28 -10.83 -0.76
N LYS A 8 -4.09 -11.69 -1.77
CA LYS A 8 -3.43 -12.97 -1.60
C LYS A 8 -1.94 -12.78 -1.89
N VAL A 9 -1.10 -12.88 -0.89
CA VAL A 9 0.35 -12.76 -1.08
C VAL A 9 0.87 -13.92 -1.91
N SER A 10 1.44 -13.62 -3.08
CA SER A 10 2.02 -14.62 -3.99
C SER A 10 3.54 -14.68 -3.90
N GLU A 11 4.18 -13.58 -3.55
CA GLU A 11 5.63 -13.47 -3.47
C GLU A 11 6.04 -12.51 -2.35
N ARG A 12 7.22 -12.75 -1.79
CA ARG A 12 7.83 -11.89 -0.78
C ARG A 12 9.31 -11.71 -1.13
N ILE A 13 9.73 -10.47 -1.33
CA ILE A 13 11.11 -10.10 -1.65
C ILE A 13 11.63 -9.04 -0.69
N SER A 14 12.94 -8.84 -0.63
CA SER A 14 13.53 -7.75 0.16
C SER A 14 13.25 -6.38 -0.47
N LEU A 15 13.36 -5.30 0.31
CA LEU A 15 13.27 -3.95 -0.23
C LEU A 15 14.38 -3.66 -1.26
N GLU A 16 15.58 -4.21 -1.06
CA GLU A 16 16.71 -4.05 -1.99
C GLU A 16 16.46 -4.79 -3.30
N ASP A 17 15.92 -6.02 -3.24
CA ASP A 17 15.51 -6.74 -4.44
C ASP A 17 14.38 -6.01 -5.18
N TYR A 18 13.40 -5.48 -4.44
CA TYR A 18 12.31 -4.70 -5.02
C TYR A 18 12.80 -3.46 -5.77
N TRP A 19 13.78 -2.74 -5.21
CA TRP A 19 14.39 -1.59 -5.84
C TRP A 19 15.09 -1.93 -7.17
N SER A 20 15.80 -3.06 -7.22
CA SER A 20 16.61 -3.48 -8.38
C SER A 20 15.88 -4.36 -9.39
N ASP A 21 14.75 -4.97 -9.02
CA ASP A 21 13.99 -5.88 -9.87
C ASP A 21 13.41 -5.15 -11.10
N PRO A 22 13.70 -5.60 -12.32
CA PRO A 22 13.17 -5.00 -13.55
C PRO A 22 11.66 -4.91 -13.63
N ARG A 23 10.95 -5.81 -12.97
CA ARG A 23 9.46 -5.85 -12.93
C ARG A 23 8.86 -4.63 -12.27
N PHE A 24 9.58 -3.96 -11.36
CA PHE A 24 9.05 -2.90 -10.50
C PHE A 24 9.70 -1.54 -10.73
N GLN A 25 10.44 -1.34 -11.82
CA GLN A 25 11.04 -0.05 -12.15
C GLN A 25 9.98 1.02 -12.40
N TYR A 26 8.84 0.67 -12.98
CA TYR A 26 7.73 1.59 -13.20
C TYR A 26 7.02 2.02 -11.90
N LYS A 27 7.30 1.35 -10.79
CA LYS A 27 6.82 1.70 -9.45
C LYS A 27 7.67 2.78 -8.76
N LYS A 28 8.80 3.16 -9.35
CA LYS A 28 9.63 4.26 -8.84
C LYS A 28 8.92 5.59 -9.06
N PRO A 29 8.90 6.49 -8.06
CA PRO A 29 8.19 7.76 -8.19
C PRO A 29 8.88 8.68 -9.20
N VAL A 30 8.07 9.44 -9.95
CA VAL A 30 8.54 10.51 -10.84
C VAL A 30 7.77 11.77 -10.49
N MET A 31 8.44 12.77 -9.90
CA MET A 31 7.80 13.92 -9.27
C MET A 31 7.12 14.89 -10.24
N ASN A 32 7.50 14.90 -11.51
CA ASN A 32 6.85 15.69 -12.57
C ASN A 32 5.88 14.87 -13.43
N GLY A 33 5.56 13.66 -13.00
CA GLY A 33 4.63 12.76 -13.66
C GLY A 33 3.18 12.95 -13.27
N THR A 34 2.34 12.01 -13.66
CA THR A 34 0.95 11.95 -13.20
C THR A 34 0.89 11.66 -11.69
N LEU A 35 -0.27 11.93 -11.07
CA LEU A 35 -0.45 11.67 -9.63
C LEU A 35 -0.12 10.22 -9.27
N VAL A 36 -0.55 9.25 -10.08
CA VAL A 36 -0.26 7.82 -9.88
C VAL A 36 1.25 7.57 -9.85
N VAL A 37 2.00 8.13 -10.80
CA VAL A 37 3.45 7.92 -10.91
C VAL A 37 4.21 8.62 -9.77
N MET A 38 3.72 9.78 -9.31
CA MET A 38 4.29 10.50 -8.17
C MET A 38 4.15 9.73 -6.85
N TYR A 39 3.13 8.87 -6.74
CA TYR A 39 2.87 7.98 -5.60
C TYR A 39 3.47 6.58 -5.78
N GLY A 40 4.42 6.41 -6.69
CA GLY A 40 5.16 5.15 -6.78
C GLY A 40 5.70 4.74 -5.42
N ASP A 41 5.62 3.44 -5.12
CA ASP A 41 5.94 2.86 -3.81
C ASP A 41 7.35 2.26 -3.72
N ASN A 42 8.10 2.24 -4.83
CA ASN A 42 9.47 1.73 -4.91
C ASN A 42 10.48 2.88 -4.78
N PHE A 43 10.69 3.38 -3.57
CA PHE A 43 11.52 4.57 -3.30
C PHE A 43 12.52 4.39 -2.14
N TYR A 44 12.66 3.19 -1.60
CA TYR A 44 13.68 2.87 -0.59
C TYR A 44 14.79 2.01 -1.19
N HIS A 45 16.03 2.45 -1.02
CA HIS A 45 17.21 1.68 -1.38
C HIS A 45 18.38 1.98 -0.44
N LYS A 46 19.50 1.28 -0.59
CA LYS A 46 20.70 1.56 0.17
C LYS A 46 21.75 2.27 -0.71
N ASP A 47 22.53 3.16 -0.08
CA ASP A 47 23.72 3.73 -0.67
C ASP A 47 24.90 2.74 -0.65
N GLU A 48 26.04 3.16 -1.21
CA GLU A 48 27.28 2.36 -1.23
C GLU A 48 27.81 2.04 0.18
N SER A 49 27.44 2.84 1.19
CA SER A 49 27.82 2.65 2.60
C SER A 49 26.83 1.77 3.36
N GLY A 50 25.73 1.33 2.72
CA GLY A 50 24.71 0.49 3.32
C GLY A 50 23.64 1.26 4.11
N ASN A 51 23.60 2.58 4.02
CA ASN A 51 22.58 3.41 4.66
C ASN A 51 21.31 3.45 3.79
N TRP A 52 20.15 3.40 4.43
CA TRP A 52 18.87 3.55 3.75
C TRP A 52 18.68 4.97 3.23
N ILE A 53 18.30 5.08 1.96
CA ILE A 53 17.88 6.31 1.27
C ILE A 53 16.41 6.19 0.93
N GLN A 54 15.68 7.30 1.09
CA GLN A 54 14.35 7.50 0.54
C GLN A 54 14.44 8.49 -0.61
N GLU A 55 14.09 8.06 -1.81
CA GLU A 55 13.98 8.95 -2.97
C GLU A 55 12.79 9.90 -2.84
N ASP A 56 12.86 11.04 -3.52
CA ASP A 56 11.77 12.01 -3.52
C ASP A 56 10.50 11.44 -4.15
N SER A 57 9.39 11.60 -3.43
CA SER A 57 8.08 11.07 -3.83
C SER A 57 6.97 11.92 -3.25
N ALA A 58 5.73 11.68 -3.68
CA ALA A 58 4.57 12.31 -3.06
C ALA A 58 4.35 11.89 -1.59
N HIS A 59 5.10 10.91 -1.09
CA HIS A 59 5.14 10.53 0.32
C HIS A 59 6.11 11.36 1.16
N CYS A 60 7.00 12.16 0.53
CA CYS A 60 7.91 13.07 1.23
C CYS A 60 7.17 14.32 1.71
N LYS A 61 7.82 15.10 2.57
CA LYS A 61 7.34 16.43 2.97
C LYS A 61 7.31 17.36 1.76
N LEU A 62 6.56 18.46 1.86
CA LEU A 62 6.43 19.46 0.78
C LEU A 62 7.78 20.10 0.39
N ASP A 63 8.75 20.12 1.29
CA ASP A 63 10.12 20.60 1.07
C ASP A 63 11.06 19.53 0.46
N GLY A 64 10.54 18.34 0.11
CA GLY A 64 11.31 17.21 -0.43
C GLY A 64 12.12 16.44 0.63
N THR A 65 12.05 16.83 1.90
CA THR A 65 12.78 16.11 2.96
C THR A 65 12.10 14.80 3.33
N CYS A 66 12.92 13.77 3.60
CA CYS A 66 12.45 12.49 4.11
C CYS A 66 11.81 12.63 5.48
N HIS A 67 10.74 11.87 5.70
CA HIS A 67 10.26 11.58 7.04
C HIS A 67 11.17 10.51 7.66
N THR A 68 12.18 10.90 8.43
CA THR A 68 13.14 9.97 9.04
C THR A 68 12.50 8.89 9.90
N GLU A 69 11.39 9.23 10.58
CA GLU A 69 10.60 8.26 11.34
C GLU A 69 9.89 7.24 10.46
N HIS A 70 9.34 7.69 9.33
CA HIS A 70 8.72 6.81 8.34
C HIS A 70 9.78 5.91 7.68
N LEU A 71 10.92 6.46 7.27
CA LEU A 71 12.04 5.69 6.74
C LEU A 71 12.43 4.55 7.70
N LYS A 72 12.67 4.87 8.99
CA LYS A 72 13.05 3.89 9.99
C LYS A 72 11.96 2.83 10.24
N LYS A 73 10.70 3.25 10.23
CA LYS A 73 9.55 2.34 10.42
C LYS A 73 9.38 1.41 9.23
N ASP A 74 9.41 1.95 8.01
CA ASP A 74 9.14 1.20 6.79
C ASP A 74 10.31 0.27 6.44
N THR A 75 11.56 0.73 6.58
CA THR A 75 12.75 -0.11 6.38
C THR A 75 13.00 -1.10 7.52
N GLY A 76 12.34 -0.94 8.65
CA GLY A 76 12.26 -1.94 9.72
C GLY A 76 11.45 -3.20 9.30
N GLY A 77 10.53 -3.06 8.35
CA GLY A 77 9.93 -4.15 7.61
C GLY A 77 10.94 -4.71 6.61
N LYS A 78 11.27 -5.99 6.71
CA LYS A 78 12.33 -6.61 5.89
C LYS A 78 11.89 -6.97 4.48
N ASN A 79 10.59 -6.99 4.21
CA ASN A 79 10.04 -7.57 2.99
C ASN A 79 8.94 -6.71 2.37
N VAL A 80 8.91 -6.72 1.04
CA VAL A 80 7.81 -6.28 0.21
C VAL A 80 6.92 -7.48 -0.09
N LEU A 81 5.61 -7.31 0.06
CA LEU A 81 4.61 -8.32 -0.25
C LEU A 81 4.03 -8.02 -1.62
N ILE A 82 4.04 -9.03 -2.50
CA ILE A 82 3.58 -8.91 -3.88
C ILE A 82 2.34 -9.79 -4.07
N SER A 83 1.37 -9.27 -4.80
CA SER A 83 0.16 -9.98 -5.14
C SER A 83 -0.31 -9.63 -6.54
N GLU A 84 -0.69 -10.66 -7.31
CA GLU A 84 -1.43 -10.52 -8.57
C GLU A 84 -2.93 -10.72 -8.37
N HIS A 85 -3.34 -11.18 -7.18
CA HIS A 85 -4.73 -11.42 -6.81
C HIS A 85 -5.11 -10.53 -5.62
N PHE A 86 -5.72 -9.38 -5.89
CA PHE A 86 -6.05 -8.39 -4.88
C PHE A 86 -7.35 -7.66 -5.20
N TYR A 87 -7.88 -6.99 -4.18
CA TYR A 87 -9.02 -6.08 -4.22
C TYR A 87 -8.61 -4.79 -3.54
N TYR A 88 -8.54 -3.69 -4.27
CA TYR A 88 -8.27 -2.38 -3.70
C TYR A 88 -9.49 -1.48 -3.88
N PHE A 89 -10.20 -1.22 -2.80
CA PHE A 89 -11.44 -0.47 -2.82
C PHE A 89 -11.24 1.04 -2.61
N GLY A 90 -10.29 1.45 -1.78
CA GLY A 90 -10.01 2.85 -1.51
C GLY A 90 -11.25 3.64 -1.12
N THR A 91 -11.57 4.70 -1.87
CA THR A 91 -12.76 5.55 -1.66
C THR A 91 -14.09 4.82 -1.82
N LYS A 92 -14.10 3.67 -2.49
CA LYS A 92 -15.28 2.80 -2.69
C LYS A 92 -15.31 1.62 -1.73
N ALA A 93 -14.65 1.73 -0.58
CA ALA A 93 -14.57 0.67 0.42
C ALA A 93 -15.95 0.16 0.86
N PRO A 94 -16.26 -1.13 0.61
CA PRO A 94 -17.54 -1.71 1.00
C PRO A 94 -17.65 -1.84 2.52
N VAL A 95 -18.88 -1.81 3.00
CA VAL A 95 -19.17 -2.13 4.40
C VAL A 95 -18.99 -3.63 4.61
N ILE A 96 -18.25 -4.00 5.63
CA ILE A 96 -18.07 -5.40 6.03
C ILE A 96 -19.41 -5.91 6.57
N PRO A 97 -19.94 -7.02 6.05
CA PRO A 97 -21.23 -7.56 6.48
C PRO A 97 -21.18 -8.04 7.95
N GLU A 98 -22.33 -8.06 8.58
CA GLU A 98 -22.47 -8.30 10.02
C GLU A 98 -21.86 -9.64 10.46
N ASN A 99 -22.02 -10.67 9.65
CA ASN A 99 -21.46 -12.00 9.90
C ASN A 99 -19.92 -12.09 9.81
N LEU A 100 -19.27 -11.04 9.32
CA LEU A 100 -17.80 -10.95 9.21
C LEU A 100 -17.21 -9.89 10.16
N LEU A 101 -17.99 -9.24 11.00
CA LEU A 101 -17.49 -8.19 11.90
C LEU A 101 -16.46 -8.69 12.91
N ASP A 102 -16.46 -9.97 13.23
CA ASP A 102 -15.48 -10.58 14.13
C ASP A 102 -14.05 -10.66 13.55
N ILE A 103 -13.88 -10.49 12.20
CA ILE A 103 -12.56 -10.34 11.60
C ILE A 103 -11.94 -8.97 11.88
N CYS A 104 -12.75 -7.97 12.20
CA CYS A 104 -12.30 -6.62 12.44
C CYS A 104 -11.46 -6.53 13.72
N HIS A 105 -10.44 -5.70 13.69
CA HIS A 105 -9.50 -5.52 14.80
C HIS A 105 -9.37 -4.02 15.11
N THR A 106 -9.73 -3.65 16.33
CA THR A 106 -9.77 -2.24 16.76
C THR A 106 -8.50 -1.76 17.48
N ARG A 107 -7.54 -2.65 17.70
CA ARG A 107 -6.26 -2.34 18.37
C ARG A 107 -5.14 -2.20 17.35
N GLN A 108 -4.06 -1.53 17.74
CA GLN A 108 -2.83 -1.52 16.93
C GLN A 108 -2.26 -2.93 16.78
N GLY A 109 -1.69 -3.21 15.61
CA GLY A 109 -1.10 -4.49 15.26
C GLY A 109 -1.92 -5.27 14.23
N HIS A 110 -1.80 -6.58 14.28
CA HIS A 110 -2.49 -7.49 13.37
C HIS A 110 -3.20 -8.60 14.17
N LYS A 111 -4.26 -9.12 13.60
CA LYS A 111 -5.00 -10.27 14.09
C LYS A 111 -4.88 -11.39 13.08
N LYS A 112 -4.48 -12.57 13.55
CA LYS A 112 -4.56 -13.78 12.72
C LYS A 112 -6.00 -14.26 12.72
N LEU A 113 -6.53 -14.51 11.53
CA LEU A 113 -7.84 -15.11 11.34
C LEU A 113 -7.76 -16.64 11.54
N THR A 114 -8.88 -17.24 11.90
CA THR A 114 -9.07 -18.69 11.81
C THR A 114 -9.29 -19.08 10.35
N ASP A 115 -9.07 -20.36 10.02
CA ASP A 115 -9.31 -20.87 8.66
C ASP A 115 -10.77 -20.67 8.23
N GLN A 116 -11.73 -20.78 9.16
CA GLN A 116 -13.13 -20.50 8.90
C GLN A 116 -13.37 -19.02 8.54
N GLN A 117 -12.85 -18.09 9.33
CA GLN A 117 -12.97 -16.64 9.10
C GLN A 117 -12.31 -16.24 7.76
N GLU A 118 -11.15 -16.82 7.45
CA GLU A 118 -10.48 -16.59 6.17
C GLU A 118 -11.33 -17.09 5.00
N ASN A 119 -11.87 -18.29 5.06
CA ASN A 119 -12.73 -18.85 4.04
C ASN A 119 -14.04 -18.03 3.85
N GLU A 120 -14.66 -17.58 4.91
CA GLU A 120 -15.85 -16.72 4.86
C GLU A 120 -15.54 -15.38 4.20
N LEU A 121 -14.42 -14.74 4.52
CA LEU A 121 -13.96 -13.51 3.90
C LEU A 121 -13.69 -13.70 2.40
N ILE A 122 -12.97 -14.76 2.02
CA ILE A 122 -12.69 -15.09 0.61
C ILE A 122 -13.99 -15.34 -0.16
N THR A 123 -14.91 -16.10 0.42
CA THR A 123 -16.22 -16.38 -0.19
C THR A 123 -17.00 -15.10 -0.44
N TRP A 124 -17.06 -14.22 0.55
CA TRP A 124 -17.73 -12.93 0.39
C TRP A 124 -17.09 -12.06 -0.67
N LEU A 125 -15.75 -11.96 -0.70
CA LEU A 125 -15.03 -11.18 -1.70
C LEU A 125 -15.28 -11.70 -3.12
N THR A 126 -15.11 -13.01 -3.34
CA THR A 126 -15.24 -13.61 -4.66
C THR A 126 -16.67 -13.62 -5.20
N ALA A 127 -17.67 -13.64 -4.30
CA ALA A 127 -19.08 -13.59 -4.69
C ALA A 127 -19.57 -12.18 -5.06
N ASN A 128 -18.92 -11.12 -4.57
CA ASN A 128 -19.42 -9.76 -4.69
C ASN A 128 -18.53 -8.82 -5.51
N PHE A 129 -17.27 -9.16 -5.75
CA PHE A 129 -16.31 -8.24 -6.37
C PHE A 129 -15.39 -8.98 -7.35
N ASP A 130 -15.01 -8.27 -8.41
CA ASP A 130 -13.88 -8.66 -9.25
C ASP A 130 -12.56 -8.26 -8.61
N THR A 131 -11.46 -8.92 -8.97
CA THR A 131 -10.12 -8.52 -8.54
C THR A 131 -9.71 -7.20 -9.21
N GLY A 132 -8.84 -6.43 -8.55
CA GLY A 132 -8.26 -5.21 -9.09
C GLY A 132 -8.58 -3.96 -8.29
N ILE A 133 -8.52 -2.81 -8.97
CA ILE A 133 -8.70 -1.48 -8.39
C ILE A 133 -10.13 -1.00 -8.63
N HIS A 134 -10.85 -0.69 -7.56
CA HIS A 134 -12.23 -0.22 -7.60
C HIS A 134 -12.38 1.28 -7.35
N GLY A 135 -11.48 1.89 -6.59
CA GLY A 135 -11.54 3.30 -6.21
C GLY A 135 -10.16 3.91 -5.95
N ASP A 136 -10.13 5.22 -5.87
CA ASP A 136 -8.90 5.97 -5.61
C ASP A 136 -8.45 5.85 -4.14
N PRO A 137 -7.16 6.09 -3.86
CA PRO A 137 -6.68 6.23 -2.50
C PRO A 137 -7.41 7.33 -1.73
N LEU A 138 -7.70 7.08 -0.46
CA LEU A 138 -8.52 7.97 0.37
C LEU A 138 -7.99 9.42 0.46
N ASN A 139 -6.67 9.59 0.46
CA ASN A 139 -6.03 10.89 0.67
C ASN A 139 -5.76 11.67 -0.62
N TRP A 140 -6.11 11.15 -1.79
CA TRP A 140 -5.82 11.84 -3.06
C TRP A 140 -6.64 13.11 -3.25
N ALA A 141 -7.89 13.11 -2.81
CA ALA A 141 -8.77 14.30 -2.91
C ALA A 141 -8.21 15.49 -2.12
N GLU A 142 -7.70 15.29 -0.92
CA GLU A 142 -7.11 16.33 -0.08
C GLU A 142 -5.85 16.93 -0.69
N ARG A 143 -4.98 16.08 -1.26
CA ARG A 143 -3.73 16.52 -1.89
C ARG A 143 -3.94 17.26 -3.23
N ASN A 144 -4.97 16.90 -3.98
CA ASN A 144 -5.34 17.64 -5.20
C ASN A 144 -5.78 19.07 -4.89
N GLN A 145 -6.46 19.29 -3.76
CA GLN A 145 -6.84 20.65 -3.33
C GLN A 145 -5.63 21.50 -2.93
N LEU A 146 -4.61 20.91 -2.32
CA LEU A 146 -3.39 21.63 -1.92
C LEU A 146 -2.48 22.03 -3.09
N ARG A 147 -2.57 21.35 -4.23
CA ARG A 147 -1.75 21.63 -5.43
C ARG A 147 -2.33 22.65 -6.40
N ILE A 148 -3.62 22.95 -6.30
CA ILE A 148 -4.29 23.95 -7.16
C ILE A 148 -3.96 25.38 -6.71
N PHE A 149 -3.38 25.58 -5.54
CA PHE A 149 -3.12 26.88 -4.92
C PHE A 149 -1.64 27.26 -4.76
N HIS A 150 -0.72 26.55 -5.44
CA HIS A 150 0.72 26.92 -5.41
C HIS A 150 1.29 27.04 -6.81
#